data_ca3f4395246d69200b073ec67abd335f
#
_entry.id   ca3f4395246d69200b073ec67abd335f
#
_cell.length_a   1.000
_cell.length_b   1.000
_cell.length_c   1.000
_cell.angle_alpha   90.00
_cell.angle_beta   90.00
_cell.angle_gamma   90.00
#
_symmetry.space_group_name_H-M   'P 1'
#
loop_
_entity.id
_entity.type
_entity.pdbx_description
1 polymer ?
#
loop_
_entity_poly.entity_id
_entity_poly.type
_entity_poly.pdbx_seq_one_letter_code
_entity_poly.pdbx_strand_id
1 'polypeptide(L)'
;MIYIKDEEFIRGDCPMTKEEVRILSTAKLELKENYRVIDIGAGTGSISIQISTMCTSGQVIAVEKDEEALRVIKLNREKFGASNLTIIEGEALAVEKDIDLLFDAIFIGGSGGNIEDIIRCYDLKLKTGHNMVLNFITIDNLYKAMNTLKGLNYEVECMQVSISKARGKSYMMASNNSIFIVTGKKQ
;
A
#
# COMPACT_ATOMS: atom_id res chain seq x y z
N MET A 1 -16.73 -1.82 -9.89
CA MET A 1 -15.57 -1.36 -9.10
C MET A 1 -15.32 0.09 -9.48
N ILE A 2 -15.32 1.00 -8.52
CA ILE A 2 -15.08 2.43 -8.77
C ILE A 2 -13.73 2.76 -8.15
N TYR A 3 -12.81 3.30 -8.94
CA TYR A 3 -11.56 3.85 -8.45
C TYR A 3 -11.77 5.30 -8.00
N ILE A 4 -11.25 5.61 -6.80
CA ILE A 4 -11.39 6.93 -6.19
C ILE A 4 -10.36 7.87 -6.80
N LYS A 5 -10.78 9.07 -7.22
CA LYS A 5 -9.88 10.08 -7.78
C LYS A 5 -9.04 10.74 -6.70
N ASP A 6 -7.86 11.22 -7.07
CA ASP A 6 -6.94 11.90 -6.15
C ASP A 6 -7.56 13.14 -5.48
N GLU A 7 -8.41 13.87 -6.19
CA GLU A 7 -9.07 15.08 -5.72
C GLU A 7 -10.13 14.82 -4.64
N GLU A 8 -10.60 13.59 -4.53
CA GLU A 8 -11.58 13.20 -3.52
C GLU A 8 -10.96 12.95 -2.14
N PHE A 9 -9.64 12.70 -2.07
CA PHE A 9 -8.97 12.49 -0.81
C PHE A 9 -8.65 13.79 -0.09
N ILE A 10 -8.84 13.79 1.23
CA ILE A 10 -8.27 14.81 2.10
C ILE A 10 -6.75 14.60 2.12
N ARG A 11 -6.00 15.67 1.88
CA ARG A 11 -4.54 15.67 1.90
C ARG A 11 -4.06 16.48 3.09
N GLY A 12 -2.96 16.08 3.67
CA GLY A 12 -2.15 16.86 4.58
C GLY A 12 -0.79 17.10 3.96
N ASP A 13 0.20 17.32 4.78
CA ASP A 13 1.60 17.46 4.36
C ASP A 13 2.30 16.09 4.17
N CYS A 14 1.54 15.00 4.20
CA CYS A 14 2.06 13.65 3.99
C CYS A 14 1.92 13.19 2.53
N PRO A 15 2.83 12.35 2.03
CA PRO A 15 2.75 11.80 0.68
C PRO A 15 1.47 10.96 0.46
N MET A 16 0.95 11.00 -0.76
CA MET A 16 -0.20 10.20 -1.18
C MET A 16 0.11 9.45 -2.47
N THR A 17 -0.16 8.15 -2.48
CA THR A 17 -0.08 7.33 -3.69
C THR A 17 -1.09 7.82 -4.72
N LYS A 18 -0.59 8.20 -5.90
CA LYS A 18 -1.41 8.77 -6.98
C LYS A 18 -2.36 7.73 -7.57
N GLU A 19 -3.48 8.21 -8.12
CA GLU A 19 -4.57 7.38 -8.65
C GLU A 19 -4.09 6.23 -9.52
N GLU A 20 -3.27 6.48 -10.53
CA GLU A 20 -2.83 5.47 -11.48
C GLU A 20 -1.92 4.41 -10.81
N VAL A 21 -1.03 4.85 -9.92
CA VAL A 21 -0.19 3.93 -9.12
C VAL A 21 -1.06 3.12 -8.17
N ARG A 22 -2.04 3.75 -7.53
CA ARG A 22 -3.00 3.08 -6.64
C ARG A 22 -3.83 2.01 -7.36
N ILE A 23 -4.31 2.34 -8.57
CA ILE A 23 -5.02 1.38 -9.43
C ILE A 23 -4.16 0.16 -9.74
N LEU A 24 -2.92 0.39 -10.19
CA LEU A 24 -2.00 -0.70 -10.54
C LEU A 24 -1.61 -1.53 -9.31
N SER A 25 -1.30 -0.88 -8.19
CA SER A 25 -0.93 -1.57 -6.94
C SER A 25 -2.08 -2.43 -6.41
N THR A 26 -3.31 -1.91 -6.40
CA THR A 26 -4.48 -2.67 -5.94
C THR A 26 -4.84 -3.80 -6.90
N ALA A 27 -4.63 -3.63 -8.20
CA ALA A 27 -4.81 -4.71 -9.18
C ALA A 27 -3.82 -5.87 -8.94
N LYS A 28 -2.57 -5.56 -8.59
CA LYS A 28 -1.54 -6.57 -8.28
C LYS A 28 -1.76 -7.32 -6.96
N LEU A 29 -2.59 -6.81 -6.07
CA LEU A 29 -2.99 -7.51 -4.84
C LEU A 29 -3.99 -8.65 -5.12
N GLU A 30 -4.61 -8.72 -6.31
CA GLU A 30 -5.58 -9.75 -6.70
C GLU A 30 -6.74 -9.91 -5.70
N LEU A 31 -7.29 -8.78 -5.25
CA LEU A 31 -8.25 -8.71 -4.14
C LEU A 31 -9.57 -9.42 -4.41
N LYS A 32 -10.14 -10.04 -3.37
CA LYS A 32 -11.52 -10.55 -3.32
C LYS A 32 -12.31 -9.85 -2.23
N GLU A 33 -13.62 -9.85 -2.33
CA GLU A 33 -14.51 -9.14 -1.42
C GLU A 33 -14.35 -9.53 0.06
N ASN A 34 -13.99 -10.77 0.33
CA ASN A 34 -13.85 -11.33 1.68
C ASN A 34 -12.39 -11.33 2.19
N TYR A 35 -11.44 -10.71 1.47
CA TYR A 35 -10.03 -10.72 1.85
C TYR A 35 -9.77 -9.87 3.09
N ARG A 36 -8.84 -10.37 3.90
CA ARG A 36 -8.20 -9.61 4.97
C ARG A 36 -6.88 -9.07 4.46
N VAL A 37 -6.74 -7.75 4.47
CA VAL A 37 -5.59 -7.05 3.88
C VAL A 37 -4.95 -6.14 4.91
N ILE A 38 -3.61 -6.04 4.89
CA ILE A 38 -2.88 -5.05 5.67
C ILE A 38 -2.11 -4.10 4.76
N ASP A 39 -2.15 -2.81 5.09
CA ASP A 39 -1.45 -1.70 4.43
C ASP A 39 -0.45 -1.10 5.42
N ILE A 40 0.84 -1.25 5.14
CA ILE A 40 1.94 -0.84 6.01
C ILE A 40 2.56 0.45 5.50
N GLY A 41 2.62 1.47 6.36
CA GLY A 41 2.99 2.83 5.98
C GLY A 41 1.86 3.47 5.17
N ALA A 42 0.66 3.46 5.72
CA ALA A 42 -0.58 3.80 5.01
C ALA A 42 -0.67 5.29 4.58
N GLY A 43 0.08 6.18 5.23
CA GLY A 43 0.09 7.61 4.91
C GLY A 43 -1.31 8.23 4.99
N THR A 44 -1.76 8.86 3.90
CA THR A 44 -3.12 9.42 3.81
C THR A 44 -4.24 8.38 3.85
N GLY A 45 -3.91 7.08 3.80
CA GLY A 45 -4.85 5.97 3.70
C GLY A 45 -5.44 5.76 2.30
N SER A 46 -4.87 6.38 1.27
CA SER A 46 -5.44 6.30 -0.08
C SER A 46 -5.51 4.87 -0.62
N ILE A 47 -4.50 4.03 -0.35
CA ILE A 47 -4.50 2.60 -0.67
C ILE A 47 -5.49 1.85 0.23
N SER A 48 -5.41 2.04 1.55
CA SER A 48 -6.31 1.38 2.53
C SER A 48 -7.79 1.62 2.22
N ILE A 49 -8.17 2.88 1.90
CA ILE A 49 -9.54 3.26 1.53
C ILE A 49 -9.94 2.59 0.21
N GLN A 50 -9.08 2.61 -0.81
CA GLN A 50 -9.37 1.93 -2.08
C GLN A 50 -9.58 0.42 -1.86
N ILE A 51 -8.72 -0.23 -1.07
CA ILE A 51 -8.85 -1.65 -0.72
C ILE A 51 -10.17 -1.89 0.03
N SER A 52 -10.56 -1.02 0.97
CA SER A 52 -11.77 -1.16 1.75
C SER A 52 -13.04 -1.18 0.89
N THR A 53 -13.05 -0.44 -0.23
CA THR A 53 -14.15 -0.46 -1.20
C THR A 53 -14.18 -1.72 -2.06
N MET A 54 -13.07 -2.45 -2.13
CA MET A 54 -12.95 -3.71 -2.91
C MET A 54 -13.20 -4.94 -2.03
N CYS A 55 -12.80 -4.89 -0.76
CA CYS A 55 -12.96 -5.97 0.21
C CYS A 55 -14.19 -5.74 1.10
N THR A 56 -15.37 -5.63 0.48
CA THR A 56 -16.62 -5.17 1.14
C THR A 56 -17.11 -6.07 2.27
N SER A 57 -16.80 -7.37 2.22
CA SER A 57 -17.10 -8.36 3.27
C SER A 57 -15.84 -8.82 4.03
N GLY A 58 -14.70 -8.20 3.73
CA GLY A 58 -13.41 -8.47 4.34
C GLY A 58 -13.05 -7.43 5.40
N GLN A 59 -11.76 -7.39 5.74
CA GLN A 59 -11.19 -6.47 6.71
C GLN A 59 -9.91 -5.83 6.16
N VAL A 60 -9.75 -4.54 6.39
CA VAL A 60 -8.51 -3.82 6.07
C VAL A 60 -7.89 -3.30 7.36
N ILE A 61 -6.58 -3.52 7.52
CA ILE A 61 -5.79 -2.94 8.61
C ILE A 61 -4.78 -1.99 7.99
N ALA A 62 -4.75 -0.76 8.46
CA ALA A 62 -3.75 0.25 8.11
C ALA A 62 -2.81 0.47 9.28
N VAL A 63 -1.50 0.35 9.05
CA VAL A 63 -0.46 0.67 10.05
C VAL A 63 0.23 1.95 9.64
N GLU A 64 0.25 2.93 10.55
CA GLU A 64 0.90 4.23 10.32
C GLU A 64 1.47 4.76 11.65
N LYS A 65 2.59 5.47 11.61
CA LYS A 65 3.26 6.05 12.79
C LYS A 65 3.33 7.57 12.80
N ASP A 66 3.20 8.20 11.64
CA ASP A 66 3.28 9.65 11.51
C ASP A 66 1.97 10.30 11.98
N GLU A 67 2.06 11.26 12.90
CA GLU A 67 0.90 11.89 13.53
C GLU A 67 0.02 12.64 12.52
N GLU A 68 0.62 13.35 11.56
CA GLU A 68 -0.15 14.06 10.53
C GLU A 68 -0.84 13.08 9.57
N ALA A 69 -0.14 12.01 9.16
CA ALA A 69 -0.74 10.95 8.36
C ALA A 69 -1.89 10.25 9.09
N LEU A 70 -1.74 9.97 10.39
CA LEU A 70 -2.80 9.41 11.24
C LEU A 70 -4.02 10.32 11.33
N ARG A 71 -3.81 11.64 11.44
CA ARG A 71 -4.90 12.61 11.40
C ARG A 71 -5.65 12.54 10.06
N VAL A 72 -4.91 12.51 8.95
CA VAL A 72 -5.47 12.52 7.60
C VAL A 72 -6.19 11.20 7.28
N ILE A 73 -5.62 10.04 7.61
CA ILE A 73 -6.27 8.74 7.33
C ILE A 73 -7.58 8.59 8.12
N LYS A 74 -7.63 9.08 9.37
CA LYS A 74 -8.87 9.07 10.18
C LYS A 74 -9.97 9.89 9.50
N LEU A 75 -9.64 11.09 8.98
CA LEU A 75 -10.57 11.95 8.24
C LEU A 75 -11.03 11.29 6.93
N ASN A 76 -10.13 10.67 6.18
CA ASN A 76 -10.47 9.94 4.96
C ASN A 76 -11.34 8.71 5.27
N ARG A 77 -11.03 7.95 6.32
CA ARG A 77 -11.87 6.82 6.76
C ARG A 77 -13.30 7.25 7.02
N GLU A 78 -13.49 8.35 7.73
CA GLU A 78 -14.81 8.92 8.03
C GLU A 78 -15.51 9.40 6.74
N LYS A 79 -14.81 10.20 5.93
CA LYS A 79 -15.33 10.76 4.66
C LYS A 79 -15.86 9.69 3.71
N PHE A 80 -15.13 8.58 3.59
CA PHE A 80 -15.49 7.48 2.67
C PHE A 80 -16.35 6.40 3.33
N GLY A 81 -16.68 6.52 4.61
CA GLY A 81 -17.47 5.53 5.35
C GLY A 81 -16.83 4.13 5.37
N ALA A 82 -15.49 4.06 5.41
CA ALA A 82 -14.74 2.81 5.37
C ALA A 82 -14.82 2.08 6.73
N SER A 83 -15.97 1.48 7.03
CA SER A 83 -16.26 0.85 8.32
C SER A 83 -15.46 -0.43 8.56
N ASN A 84 -15.01 -1.11 7.49
CA ASN A 84 -14.17 -2.30 7.54
C ASN A 84 -12.66 -1.99 7.61
N LEU A 85 -12.27 -0.71 7.70
CA LEU A 85 -10.89 -0.26 7.88
C LEU A 85 -10.59 -0.01 9.35
N THR A 86 -9.61 -0.72 9.90
CA THR A 86 -9.03 -0.50 11.23
C THR A 86 -7.68 0.19 11.07
N ILE A 87 -7.43 1.24 11.86
CA ILE A 87 -6.17 1.98 11.87
C ILE A 87 -5.41 1.61 13.14
N ILE A 88 -4.17 1.14 12.98
CA ILE A 88 -3.23 0.84 14.06
C ILE A 88 -2.12 1.90 14.02
N GLU A 89 -2.00 2.64 15.11
CA GLU A 89 -0.98 3.65 15.30
C GLU A 89 0.29 3.02 15.83
N GLY A 90 1.39 3.14 15.10
CA GLY A 90 2.69 2.65 15.55
C GLY A 90 3.66 2.31 14.42
N GLU A 91 4.87 2.00 14.82
CA GLU A 91 5.93 1.53 13.93
C GLU A 91 5.65 0.07 13.53
N ALA A 92 5.83 -0.24 12.24
CA ALA A 92 5.43 -1.52 11.64
C ALA A 92 5.95 -2.75 12.39
N LEU A 93 7.24 -2.78 12.75
CA LEU A 93 7.85 -3.90 13.46
C LEU A 93 7.45 -3.97 14.94
N ALA A 94 7.07 -2.82 15.53
CA ALA A 94 6.66 -2.79 16.92
C ALA A 94 5.24 -3.33 17.12
N VAL A 95 4.31 -2.97 16.22
CA VAL A 95 2.90 -3.37 16.30
C VAL A 95 2.61 -4.76 15.75
N GLU A 96 3.52 -5.33 14.96
CA GLU A 96 3.34 -6.63 14.31
C GLU A 96 3.00 -7.74 15.30
N LYS A 97 3.69 -7.80 16.43
CA LYS A 97 3.50 -8.82 17.48
C LYS A 97 2.11 -8.81 18.11
N ASP A 98 1.43 -7.67 18.05
CA ASP A 98 0.08 -7.49 18.60
C ASP A 98 -1.01 -7.81 17.55
N ILE A 99 -0.61 -8.10 16.30
CA ILE A 99 -1.50 -8.47 15.20
C ILE A 99 -1.50 -10.00 15.04
N ASP A 100 -2.38 -10.68 15.76
CA ASP A 100 -2.52 -12.15 15.66
C ASP A 100 -3.50 -12.55 14.54
N LEU A 101 -3.15 -12.20 13.30
CA LEU A 101 -3.96 -12.43 12.12
C LEU A 101 -3.12 -12.85 10.91
N LEU A 102 -3.66 -13.74 10.06
CA LEU A 102 -3.14 -14.01 8.73
C LEU A 102 -3.89 -13.21 7.68
N PHE A 103 -3.15 -12.72 6.68
CA PHE A 103 -3.65 -11.87 5.61
C PHE A 103 -3.70 -12.59 4.26
N ASP A 104 -4.70 -12.23 3.46
CA ASP A 104 -4.85 -12.67 2.08
C ASP A 104 -4.06 -11.78 1.11
N ALA A 105 -3.70 -10.57 1.52
CA ALA A 105 -2.81 -9.69 0.76
C ALA A 105 -2.11 -8.70 1.71
N ILE A 106 -0.89 -8.29 1.34
CA ILE A 106 -0.11 -7.28 2.07
C ILE A 106 0.31 -6.19 1.10
N PHE A 107 0.09 -4.94 1.48
CA PHE A 107 0.66 -3.79 0.78
C PHE A 107 1.67 -3.09 1.68
N ILE A 108 2.81 -2.64 1.11
CA ILE A 108 3.84 -1.87 1.82
C ILE A 108 4.10 -0.58 1.03
N GLY A 109 3.64 0.56 1.56
CA GLY A 109 3.78 1.88 0.94
C GLY A 109 4.96 2.70 1.43
N GLY A 110 5.46 2.42 2.64
CA GLY A 110 6.60 3.10 3.26
C GLY A 110 7.30 2.22 4.27
N SER A 111 8.63 2.32 4.35
CA SER A 111 9.44 1.43 5.20
C SER A 111 10.36 2.16 6.19
N GLY A 112 10.50 3.49 6.06
CA GLY A 112 11.43 4.23 6.93
C GLY A 112 12.89 3.75 6.90
N GLY A 113 13.29 2.94 5.89
CA GLY A 113 14.65 2.43 5.72
C GLY A 113 14.88 0.97 6.15
N ASN A 114 13.91 0.32 6.80
CA ASN A 114 14.02 -1.05 7.33
C ASN A 114 13.17 -2.07 6.54
N ILE A 115 13.11 -1.92 5.22
CA ILE A 115 12.23 -2.71 4.33
C ILE A 115 12.46 -4.23 4.44
N GLU A 116 13.71 -4.67 4.60
CA GLU A 116 14.04 -6.10 4.69
C GLU A 116 13.43 -6.74 5.93
N ASP A 117 13.51 -6.07 7.07
CA ASP A 117 12.96 -6.57 8.33
C ASP A 117 11.42 -6.58 8.29
N ILE A 118 10.81 -5.53 7.71
CA ILE A 118 9.35 -5.47 7.50
C ILE A 118 8.90 -6.65 6.63
N ILE A 119 9.55 -6.91 5.49
CA ILE A 119 9.20 -8.02 4.61
C ILE A 119 9.30 -9.36 5.36
N ARG A 120 10.41 -9.61 6.08
CA ARG A 120 10.61 -10.85 6.84
C ARG A 120 9.57 -11.06 7.93
N CYS A 121 9.24 -9.99 8.63
CA CYS A 121 8.27 -10.02 9.72
C CYS A 121 6.85 -10.31 9.21
N TYR A 122 6.43 -9.59 8.18
CA TYR A 122 5.09 -9.75 7.62
C TYR A 122 4.95 -10.92 6.64
N ASP A 123 6.06 -11.52 6.17
CA ASP A 123 6.01 -12.80 5.46
C ASP A 123 5.29 -13.87 6.29
N LEU A 124 5.57 -13.94 7.59
CA LEU A 124 4.95 -14.89 8.50
C LEU A 124 3.42 -14.73 8.61
N LYS A 125 2.91 -13.57 8.25
CA LYS A 125 1.48 -13.21 8.30
C LYS A 125 0.78 -13.29 6.95
N LEU A 126 1.51 -13.52 5.84
CA LEU A 126 0.91 -13.71 4.53
C LEU A 126 0.63 -15.19 4.29
N LYS A 127 -0.59 -15.50 3.86
CA LYS A 127 -0.96 -16.86 3.45
C LYS A 127 -0.20 -17.28 2.18
N THR A 128 0.15 -18.57 2.07
CA THR A 128 0.74 -19.16 0.85
C THR A 128 -0.19 -18.99 -0.36
N GLY A 129 0.39 -18.74 -1.53
CA GLY A 129 -0.34 -18.48 -2.77
C GLY A 129 -0.85 -17.05 -2.94
N HIS A 130 -0.58 -16.17 -1.96
CA HIS A 130 -1.08 -14.79 -1.94
C HIS A 130 0.02 -13.76 -2.17
N ASN A 131 -0.36 -12.52 -2.45
CA ASN A 131 0.54 -11.47 -2.93
C ASN A 131 0.94 -10.47 -1.84
N MET A 132 2.22 -10.11 -1.83
CA MET A 132 2.76 -8.92 -1.19
C MET A 132 3.12 -7.90 -2.27
N VAL A 133 2.55 -6.69 -2.22
CA VAL A 133 2.80 -5.62 -3.18
C VAL A 133 3.50 -4.45 -2.49
N LEU A 134 4.56 -3.94 -3.11
CA LEU A 134 5.39 -2.89 -2.52
C LEU A 134 5.64 -1.78 -3.54
N ASN A 135 5.61 -0.52 -3.07
CA ASN A 135 5.88 0.64 -3.91
C ASN A 135 7.16 1.35 -3.46
N PHE A 136 8.04 1.65 -4.43
CA PHE A 136 9.31 2.33 -4.17
C PHE A 136 9.58 3.46 -5.15
N ILE A 137 10.24 4.51 -4.63
CA ILE A 137 10.77 5.62 -5.43
C ILE A 137 12.32 5.56 -5.53
N THR A 138 12.97 4.68 -4.77
CA THR A 138 14.42 4.52 -4.74
C THR A 138 14.87 3.14 -5.20
N ILE A 139 15.98 3.10 -5.92
CA ILE A 139 16.57 1.85 -6.42
C ILE A 139 17.11 1.01 -5.25
N ASP A 140 17.63 1.63 -4.20
CA ASP A 140 18.17 0.93 -3.02
C ASP A 140 17.08 0.08 -2.34
N ASN A 141 15.93 0.68 -2.02
CA ASN A 141 14.81 -0.05 -1.42
C ASN A 141 14.23 -1.11 -2.36
N LEU A 142 14.14 -0.81 -3.67
CA LEU A 142 13.75 -1.77 -4.69
C LEU A 142 14.65 -3.01 -4.66
N TYR A 143 15.98 -2.80 -4.70
CA TYR A 143 16.96 -3.88 -4.71
C TYR A 143 16.86 -4.75 -3.45
N LYS A 144 16.82 -4.11 -2.27
CA LYS A 144 16.67 -4.79 -0.97
C LYS A 144 15.39 -5.63 -0.92
N ALA A 145 14.26 -5.06 -1.33
CA ALA A 145 12.97 -5.75 -1.31
C ALA A 145 12.96 -6.97 -2.24
N MET A 146 13.43 -6.82 -3.49
CA MET A 146 13.46 -7.92 -4.45
C MET A 146 14.36 -9.07 -3.98
N ASN A 147 15.53 -8.76 -3.40
CA ASN A 147 16.44 -9.79 -2.88
C ASN A 147 15.84 -10.50 -1.66
N THR A 148 15.21 -9.76 -0.76
CA THR A 148 14.57 -10.33 0.44
C THR A 148 13.42 -11.27 0.04
N LEU A 149 12.53 -10.85 -0.87
CA LEU A 149 11.44 -11.67 -1.36
C LEU A 149 11.95 -12.94 -2.04
N LYS A 150 12.96 -12.84 -2.91
CA LYS A 150 13.59 -14.02 -3.54
C LYS A 150 14.20 -14.96 -2.50
N GLY A 151 14.86 -14.43 -1.48
CA GLY A 151 15.42 -15.21 -0.36
C GLY A 151 14.38 -15.93 0.48
N LEU A 152 13.13 -15.45 0.47
CA LEU A 152 11.96 -16.05 1.12
C LEU A 152 11.14 -16.95 0.16
N ASN A 153 11.67 -17.28 -1.00
CA ASN A 153 11.05 -18.15 -2.02
C ASN A 153 9.74 -17.58 -2.61
N TYR A 154 9.67 -16.25 -2.80
CA TYR A 154 8.59 -15.63 -3.57
C TYR A 154 8.89 -15.67 -5.08
N GLU A 155 7.82 -15.84 -5.88
CA GLU A 155 7.86 -15.46 -7.29
C GLU A 155 7.75 -13.93 -7.36
N VAL A 156 8.77 -13.26 -7.94
CA VAL A 156 8.90 -11.80 -7.88
C VAL A 156 8.78 -11.18 -9.27
N GLU A 157 7.82 -10.28 -9.41
CA GLU A 157 7.68 -9.38 -10.57
C GLU A 157 8.00 -7.94 -10.15
N CYS A 158 8.60 -7.16 -11.04
CA CYS A 158 8.81 -5.72 -10.86
C CYS A 158 8.40 -4.96 -12.11
N MET A 159 7.65 -3.87 -11.93
CA MET A 159 7.36 -2.91 -13.00
C MET A 159 7.75 -1.50 -12.60
N GLN A 160 8.21 -0.70 -13.56
CA GLN A 160 8.37 0.74 -13.42
C GLN A 160 7.20 1.45 -14.08
N VAL A 161 6.59 2.40 -13.35
CA VAL A 161 5.46 3.19 -13.80
C VAL A 161 5.89 4.65 -13.88
N SER A 162 5.77 5.25 -15.08
CA SER A 162 6.02 6.67 -15.32
C SER A 162 4.75 7.28 -15.91
N ILE A 163 4.25 8.35 -15.28
CA ILE A 163 2.99 8.97 -15.66
C ILE A 163 3.21 10.45 -15.93
N SER A 164 2.81 10.89 -17.12
CA SER A 164 2.76 12.30 -17.49
C SER A 164 1.32 12.69 -17.79
N LYS A 165 0.88 13.80 -17.24
CA LYS A 165 -0.46 14.36 -17.46
C LYS A 165 -0.37 15.75 -18.07
N ALA A 166 -1.22 16.02 -19.06
CA ALA A 166 -1.37 17.38 -19.60
C ALA A 166 -2.01 18.30 -18.55
N ARG A 167 -1.44 19.49 -18.36
CA ARG A 167 -1.91 20.47 -17.38
C ARG A 167 -2.02 21.86 -17.99
N GLY A 168 -2.93 22.66 -17.42
CA GLY A 168 -3.17 24.04 -17.83
C GLY A 168 -3.80 24.17 -19.22
N LYS A 169 -4.02 25.41 -19.65
CA LYS A 169 -4.67 25.72 -20.93
C LYS A 169 -3.81 25.35 -22.16
N SER A 170 -2.50 25.28 -21.99
CA SER A 170 -1.53 24.90 -23.04
C SER A 170 -1.29 23.42 -23.17
N TYR A 171 -1.93 22.57 -22.33
CA TYR A 171 -1.73 21.11 -22.27
C TYR A 171 -0.26 20.73 -22.06
N MET A 172 0.48 21.52 -21.27
CA MET A 172 1.87 21.20 -20.94
C MET A 172 1.96 19.87 -20.19
N MET A 173 2.82 18.98 -20.67
CA MET A 173 3.04 17.68 -20.01
C MET A 173 3.83 17.83 -18.71
N ALA A 174 3.24 17.43 -17.62
CA ALA A 174 3.89 17.35 -16.30
C ALA A 174 4.04 15.90 -15.89
N SER A 175 5.29 15.48 -15.63
CA SER A 175 5.62 14.11 -15.21
C SER A 175 5.69 14.02 -13.69
N ASN A 176 5.16 12.95 -13.15
CA ASN A 176 5.44 12.54 -11.78
C ASN A 176 6.76 11.74 -11.75
N ASN A 177 7.39 11.63 -10.59
CA ASN A 177 8.51 10.70 -10.40
C ASN A 177 8.06 9.28 -10.73
N SER A 178 8.96 8.51 -11.35
CA SER A 178 8.72 7.09 -11.60
C SER A 178 8.58 6.33 -10.28
N ILE A 179 7.66 5.37 -10.26
CA ILE A 179 7.41 4.47 -9.13
C ILE A 179 7.74 3.06 -9.58
N PHE A 180 8.42 2.29 -8.73
CA PHE A 180 8.59 0.86 -8.91
C PHE A 180 7.50 0.14 -8.10
N ILE A 181 6.75 -0.74 -8.75
CA ILE A 181 5.79 -1.64 -8.11
C ILE A 181 6.39 -3.04 -8.15
N VAL A 182 6.64 -3.61 -6.98
CA VAL A 182 7.10 -4.98 -6.81
C VAL A 182 5.93 -5.83 -6.36
N THR A 183 5.73 -6.97 -7.01
CA THR A 183 4.77 -7.98 -6.60
C THR A 183 5.52 -9.26 -6.26
N GLY A 184 5.36 -9.74 -5.05
CA GLY A 184 5.86 -11.03 -4.60
C GLY A 184 4.69 -11.98 -4.36
N LYS A 185 4.65 -13.12 -5.04
CA LYS A 185 3.68 -14.19 -4.78
C LYS A 185 4.34 -15.26 -3.92
N LYS A 186 3.81 -15.46 -2.72
CA LYS A 186 4.32 -16.44 -1.76
C LYS A 186 4.08 -17.87 -2.24
N GLN A 187 5.14 -18.69 -2.30
CA GLN A 187 5.09 -20.07 -2.75
C GLN A 187 4.80 -21.04 -1.60
#